data_2b2457fe964bc04fee1e6f312a9542b4
#
_entry.id   2b2457fe964bc04fee1e6f312a9542b4
#
_cell.length_a   1.000
_cell.length_b   1.000
_cell.length_c   1.000
_cell.angle_alpha   90.00
_cell.angle_beta   90.00
_cell.angle_gamma   90.00
#
_symmetry.space_group_name_H-M   'P 1'
#
loop_
_entity.id
_entity.type
_entity.pdbx_description
1 polymer ?
#
loop_
_entity_poly.entity_id
_entity_poly.type
_entity_poly.pdbx_seq_one_letter_code
_entity_poly.pdbx_strand_id
1 'polypeptide(L)'
;MFNRLPASILISALIIAPAMAQDRAKIEAGAEVYEMHCATCHGERLRNSGGAFDLLQLKPNERARFDQSVNDGKGQMPSWAGVLSDEEIDQIWAYIRSRADG
;
A
#
# COMPACT_ATOMS: atom_id res chain seq x y z
N MET A 1 23.13 3.02 -48.34
CA MET A 1 22.81 3.04 -48.04
C MET A 1 22.38 2.96 -47.10
N PHE A 2 22.29 2.95 -46.61
CA PHE A 2 21.96 3.03 -45.84
C PHE A 2 21.56 2.68 -44.87
N ASN A 3 21.37 2.66 -44.22
CA ASN A 3 21.18 2.34 -43.49
C ASN A 3 20.51 2.49 -42.49
N ARG A 4 20.06 2.26 -41.99
CA ARG A 4 19.41 2.28 -41.21
C ARG A 4 19.47 1.96 -40.08
N LEU A 5 18.95 2.03 -39.30
CA LEU A 5 19.06 1.84 -38.32
C LEU A 5 18.37 1.57 -37.35
N PRO A 6 18.31 1.17 -36.64
CA PRO A 6 17.67 0.54 -35.70
C PRO A 6 17.35 1.28 -34.52
N ALA A 7 16.38 1.83 -34.30
CA ALA A 7 15.99 2.60 -33.18
C ALA A 7 15.11 1.82 -32.22
N SER A 8 14.77 0.60 -32.54
CA SER A 8 13.80 -0.14 -31.77
C SER A 8 14.31 -0.56 -30.39
N ILE A 9 15.61 -0.45 -30.17
CA ILE A 9 16.21 -0.91 -28.93
C ILE A 9 15.81 -0.06 -27.74
N LEU A 10 15.50 1.21 -27.97
CA LEU A 10 15.24 2.16 -26.89
C LEU A 10 13.91 1.96 -26.18
N ILE A 11 12.99 1.22 -26.79
CA ILE A 11 11.63 1.14 -26.29
C ILE A 11 11.51 0.32 -25.00
N SER A 12 12.30 -0.74 -24.88
CA SER A 12 12.15 -1.63 -23.74
C SER A 12 12.51 -0.99 -22.40
N ALA A 13 13.38 0.01 -22.41
CA ALA A 13 13.78 0.68 -21.19
C ALA A 13 12.65 1.50 -20.57
N LEU A 14 11.67 1.90 -21.36
CA LEU A 14 10.58 2.75 -20.86
C LEU A 14 9.50 1.98 -20.09
N ILE A 15 9.47 0.66 -20.25
CA ILE A 15 8.40 -0.14 -19.65
C ILE A 15 8.51 -0.21 -18.12
N ILE A 16 9.75 -0.24 -17.61
CA ILE A 16 9.98 -0.41 -16.17
C ILE A 16 9.60 0.84 -15.38
N ALA A 17 9.91 2.03 -15.89
CA ALA A 17 9.67 3.26 -15.16
C ALA A 17 8.19 3.51 -14.83
N PRO A 18 7.23 3.29 -15.76
CA PRO A 18 5.81 3.44 -15.41
C PRO A 18 5.35 2.49 -14.32
N ALA A 19 5.83 1.25 -14.31
CA ALA A 19 5.43 0.28 -13.28
C ALA A 19 5.92 0.71 -11.91
N MET A 20 7.17 1.18 -11.82
CA MET A 20 7.73 1.65 -10.55
C MET A 20 7.01 2.92 -10.07
N ALA A 21 6.64 3.79 -11.00
CA ALA A 21 5.90 5.00 -10.66
C ALA A 21 4.50 4.67 -10.15
N GLN A 22 3.85 3.65 -10.73
CA GLN A 22 2.54 3.22 -10.29
C GLN A 22 2.61 2.62 -8.89
N ASP A 23 3.64 1.83 -8.59
CA ASP A 23 3.82 1.27 -7.25
C ASP A 23 4.03 2.37 -6.22
N ARG A 24 4.83 3.36 -6.56
CA ARG A 24 5.08 4.48 -5.65
C ARG A 24 3.82 5.29 -5.41
N ALA A 25 3.06 5.55 -6.47
CA ALA A 25 1.81 6.30 -6.36
C ALA A 25 0.81 5.56 -5.47
N LYS A 26 0.75 4.24 -5.59
CA LYS A 26 -0.13 3.42 -4.78
C LYS A 26 0.26 3.49 -3.31
N ILE A 27 1.53 3.39 -3.01
CA ILE A 27 2.04 3.48 -1.64
C ILE A 27 1.74 4.86 -1.05
N GLU A 28 1.96 5.92 -1.82
CA GLU A 28 1.69 7.27 -1.35
C GLU A 28 0.20 7.49 -1.08
N ALA A 29 -0.65 6.99 -1.97
CA ALA A 29 -2.09 7.07 -1.76
C ALA A 29 -2.50 6.31 -0.49
N GLY A 30 -1.91 5.15 -0.27
CA GLY A 30 -2.17 4.37 0.94
C GLY A 30 -1.73 5.08 2.19
N ALA A 31 -0.59 5.77 2.13
CA ALA A 31 -0.12 6.55 3.26
C ALA A 31 -1.12 7.65 3.63
N GLU A 32 -1.69 8.33 2.64
CA GLU A 32 -2.67 9.38 2.89
C GLU A 32 -3.93 8.84 3.54
N VAL A 33 -4.47 7.74 3.01
CA VAL A 33 -5.67 7.13 3.57
C VAL A 33 -5.39 6.62 4.99
N TYR A 34 -4.22 6.02 5.19
CA TYR A 34 -3.83 5.54 6.51
C TYR A 34 -3.78 6.68 7.53
N GLU A 35 -3.14 7.79 7.19
CA GLU A 35 -3.04 8.91 8.13
C GLU A 35 -4.40 9.48 8.47
N MET A 36 -5.32 9.44 7.53
CA MET A 36 -6.64 10.01 7.72
C MET A 36 -7.52 9.14 8.63
N HIS A 37 -7.42 7.82 8.53
CA HIS A 37 -8.37 6.91 9.16
C HIS A 37 -7.78 5.93 10.17
N CYS A 38 -6.51 5.66 10.11
CA CYS A 38 -5.90 4.59 10.89
C CYS A 38 -4.90 5.09 11.93
N ALA A 39 -4.26 6.21 11.66
CA ALA A 39 -3.15 6.69 12.47
C ALA A 39 -3.55 7.04 13.90
N THR A 40 -4.80 7.47 14.11
CA THR A 40 -5.26 7.84 15.45
C THR A 40 -5.05 6.70 16.44
N CYS A 41 -5.28 5.46 16.02
CA CYS A 41 -5.12 4.31 16.90
C CYS A 41 -3.81 3.58 16.65
N HIS A 42 -3.36 3.49 15.40
CA HIS A 42 -2.18 2.71 15.06
C HIS A 42 -0.88 3.50 15.01
N GLY A 43 -0.96 4.82 15.17
CA GLY A 43 0.22 5.67 15.23
C GLY A 43 0.56 6.29 13.88
N GLU A 44 1.10 7.51 13.93
CA GLU A 44 1.57 8.20 12.74
C GLU A 44 2.65 7.39 12.03
N ARG A 45 2.54 7.29 10.73
CA ARG A 45 3.54 6.60 9.90
C ARG A 45 3.79 5.18 10.38
N LEU A 46 2.74 4.51 10.86
CA LEU A 46 2.82 3.15 11.35
C LEU A 46 3.71 2.99 12.58
N ARG A 47 4.02 4.08 13.27
CA ARG A 47 4.78 4.02 14.52
C ARG A 47 3.81 3.74 15.65
N ASN A 48 3.76 2.49 16.07
CA ASN A 48 2.81 2.04 17.07
C ASN A 48 2.97 2.84 18.35
N SER A 49 1.85 3.37 18.85
CA SER A 49 1.83 4.14 20.09
C SER A 49 1.51 3.27 21.31
N GLY A 50 1.32 1.97 21.10
CA GLY A 50 1.12 1.03 22.20
C GLY A 50 -0.32 0.64 22.47
N GLY A 51 -1.29 1.33 21.86
CA GLY A 51 -2.70 1.05 22.15
C GLY A 51 -3.33 0.03 21.23
N ALA A 52 -2.76 -0.23 20.07
CA ALA A 52 -3.32 -1.14 19.09
C ALA A 52 -2.24 -2.09 18.59
N PHE A 53 -2.66 -3.08 17.83
CA PHE A 53 -1.71 -4.02 17.22
C PHE A 53 -0.75 -3.28 16.29
N ASP A 54 0.54 -3.62 16.38
CA ASP A 54 1.56 -3.03 15.54
C ASP A 54 1.46 -3.60 14.13
N LEU A 55 1.00 -2.76 13.20
CA LEU A 55 0.76 -3.20 11.82
C LEU A 55 2.02 -3.63 11.08
N LEU A 56 3.20 -3.17 11.54
CA LEU A 56 4.45 -3.61 10.94
C LEU A 56 4.75 -5.09 11.25
N GLN A 57 4.02 -5.69 12.17
CA GLN A 57 4.15 -7.12 12.46
C GLN A 57 3.36 -8.01 11.50
N LEU A 58 2.48 -7.42 10.67
CA LEU A 58 1.77 -8.20 9.67
C LEU A 58 2.75 -8.74 8.63
N LYS A 59 2.62 -10.02 8.33
CA LYS A 59 3.50 -10.68 7.38
C LYS A 59 2.91 -10.61 5.97
N PRO A 60 3.74 -10.78 4.93
CA PRO A 60 3.24 -10.71 3.54
C PRO A 60 2.10 -11.67 3.24
N ASN A 61 2.04 -12.81 3.91
CA ASN A 61 0.97 -13.79 3.67
C ASN A 61 -0.25 -13.58 4.56
N GLU A 62 -0.36 -12.43 5.23
CA GLU A 62 -1.47 -12.15 6.13
C GLU A 62 -2.45 -11.12 5.57
N ARG A 63 -2.50 -10.96 4.24
CA ARG A 63 -3.43 -10.03 3.60
C ARG A 63 -4.87 -10.30 3.99
N ALA A 64 -5.26 -11.57 4.05
CA ALA A 64 -6.64 -11.93 4.39
C ALA A 64 -6.99 -11.49 5.81
N ARG A 65 -6.06 -11.63 6.74
CA ARG A 65 -6.25 -11.18 8.11
C ARG A 65 -6.47 -9.66 8.17
N PHE A 66 -5.67 -8.93 7.40
CA PHE A 66 -5.79 -7.48 7.32
C PHE A 66 -7.14 -7.08 6.74
N ASP A 67 -7.53 -7.67 5.61
CA ASP A 67 -8.79 -7.34 4.96
C ASP A 67 -9.97 -7.62 5.87
N GLN A 68 -9.94 -8.74 6.59
CA GLN A 68 -11.03 -9.09 7.48
C GLN A 68 -11.17 -8.10 8.63
N SER A 69 -10.04 -7.71 9.23
CA SER A 69 -10.09 -6.75 10.33
C SER A 69 -10.59 -5.38 9.88
N VAL A 70 -10.17 -4.94 8.69
CA VAL A 70 -10.62 -3.65 8.18
C VAL A 70 -12.10 -3.68 7.82
N ASN A 71 -12.55 -4.72 7.17
CA ASN A 71 -13.94 -4.80 6.71
C ASN A 71 -14.92 -5.11 7.83
N ASP A 72 -14.54 -5.97 8.75
CA ASP A 72 -15.45 -6.42 9.80
C ASP A 72 -15.27 -5.72 11.13
N GLY A 73 -14.11 -5.08 11.31
CA GLY A 73 -13.73 -4.58 12.61
C GLY A 73 -13.22 -5.68 13.51
N LYS A 74 -12.62 -5.32 14.62
CA LYS A 74 -12.12 -6.28 15.59
C LYS A 74 -11.94 -5.59 16.93
N GLY A 75 -12.68 -6.03 17.95
CA GLY A 75 -12.61 -5.40 19.26
C GLY A 75 -13.01 -3.94 19.14
N GLN A 76 -12.13 -3.04 19.55
CA GLN A 76 -12.40 -1.60 19.48
C GLN A 76 -12.18 -1.01 18.09
N MET A 77 -11.60 -1.76 17.18
CA MET A 77 -11.43 -1.30 15.82
C MET A 77 -12.76 -1.38 15.09
N PRO A 78 -13.28 -0.25 14.58
CA PRO A 78 -14.56 -0.27 13.88
C PRO A 78 -14.44 -0.92 12.50
N SER A 79 -15.57 -1.32 11.95
CA SER A 79 -15.65 -1.76 10.56
C SER A 79 -15.51 -0.58 9.64
N TRP A 80 -14.70 -0.73 8.60
CA TRP A 80 -14.52 0.29 7.58
C TRP A 80 -15.22 -0.06 6.28
N ALA A 81 -16.01 -1.13 6.29
CA ALA A 81 -16.81 -1.51 5.13
C ALA A 81 -17.76 -0.37 4.77
N GLY A 82 -17.80 0.00 3.49
CA GLY A 82 -18.64 1.09 3.03
C GLY A 82 -18.04 2.47 3.24
N VAL A 83 -16.98 2.58 4.03
CA VAL A 83 -16.24 3.84 4.20
C VAL A 83 -15.03 3.87 3.28
N LEU A 84 -14.28 2.76 3.26
CA LEU A 84 -13.11 2.62 2.39
C LEU A 84 -13.45 1.71 1.23
N SER A 85 -13.00 2.08 0.03
CA SER A 85 -13.15 1.23 -1.14
C SER A 85 -12.12 0.10 -1.09
N ASP A 86 -12.36 -0.93 -1.90
CA ASP A 86 -11.40 -2.03 -2.01
C ASP A 86 -10.06 -1.51 -2.51
N GLU A 87 -10.08 -0.52 -3.39
CA GLU A 87 -8.84 0.08 -3.88
C GLU A 87 -8.08 0.79 -2.76
N GLU A 88 -8.78 1.52 -1.91
CA GLU A 88 -8.15 2.21 -0.80
C GLU A 88 -7.55 1.22 0.20
N ILE A 89 -8.26 0.13 0.46
CA ILE A 89 -7.75 -0.91 1.37
C ILE A 89 -6.48 -1.53 0.77
N ASP A 90 -6.47 -1.78 -0.53
CA ASP A 90 -5.29 -2.30 -1.21
C ASP A 90 -4.12 -1.32 -1.14
N GLN A 91 -4.40 -0.02 -1.27
CA GLN A 91 -3.38 1.01 -1.15
C GLN A 91 -2.78 1.06 0.26
N ILE A 92 -3.62 0.94 1.28
CA ILE A 92 -3.14 0.90 2.66
C ILE A 92 -2.24 -0.32 2.87
N TRP A 93 -2.64 -1.47 2.34
CA TRP A 93 -1.82 -2.68 2.44
C TRP A 93 -0.46 -2.46 1.77
N ALA A 94 -0.44 -1.85 0.59
CA ALA A 94 0.81 -1.56 -0.10
C ALA A 94 1.71 -0.65 0.75
N TYR A 95 1.12 0.35 1.41
CA TYR A 95 1.86 1.22 2.29
C TYR A 95 2.46 0.45 3.46
N ILE A 96 1.65 -0.39 4.12
CA ILE A 96 2.15 -1.21 5.24
C ILE A 96 3.30 -2.10 4.77
N ARG A 97 3.15 -2.79 3.64
CA ARG A 97 4.21 -3.66 3.12
C ARG A 97 5.48 -2.88 2.83
N SER A 98 5.34 -1.68 2.27
CA SER A 98 6.52 -0.89 1.92
C SER A 98 7.35 -0.53 3.15
N ARG A 99 6.69 -0.35 4.30
CA ARG A 99 7.38 0.00 5.54
C ARG A 99 7.86 -1.24 6.29
N ALA A 100 7.06 -2.31 6.27
CA ALA A 100 7.41 -3.53 6.99
C ALA A 100 8.54 -4.29 6.30
N ASP A 101 8.60 -4.22 4.97
CA ASP A 101 9.58 -4.95 4.18
C ASP A 101 10.85 -4.13 3.91
N GLY A 102 10.81 -2.85 4.20
CA GLY A 102 11.90 -1.91 3.88
C GLY A 102 13.05 -1.87 4.86
#